data_15a3d4fdbdb4144ec4bc1a817ef25e8a
#
_entry.id   15a3d4fdbdb4144ec4bc1a817ef25e8a
#
_cell.length_a   1.000
_cell.length_b   1.000
_cell.length_c   1.000
_cell.angle_alpha   90.00
_cell.angle_beta   90.00
_cell.angle_gamma   90.00
#
_symmetry.space_group_name_H-M   'P 1'
#
loop_
_entity.id
_entity.type
_entity.pdbx_description
1 polymer ?
#
loop_
_entity_poly.entity_id
_entity_poly.type
_entity_poly.pdbx_seq_one_letter_code
_entity_poly.pdbx_strand_id
1 'polypeptide(L)'
;MPKLPKLPAPPLPAALQAPPPRPGEGNGKAGPLDLGKEAGITVVDWVDERTSLSGAGRWLLFRKVPKGTNWFYTLGSATMFAFLSQAVTGVFLAMFYRPDPAGGAYESIRHVTNEVFLGQFVRGMHKWGSSVMVILIFLHMGRTFFFGAYKYPRELNWVIGVVLLILTMVMSFTGYLLPFDQRAYWATIVGVNINGTGPLVGPYLSDFLRGGGEFGATTLSRFYAIHMLLIPGLLAALIGFHLYLVAKLGTTAPPWSKVQERPELHEAEV
;
A
#
# COMPACT_ATOMS: atom_id res chain seq x y z
N MET A 1 0.88 52.37 19.03
CA MET A 1 0.86 50.98 18.53
C MET A 1 -0.10 50.95 17.33
N PRO A 2 0.34 50.67 16.10
CA PRO A 2 -0.51 50.57 14.94
C PRO A 2 -1.42 49.33 15.09
N LYS A 3 -2.72 49.51 14.86
CA LYS A 3 -3.69 48.39 14.88
C LYS A 3 -3.40 47.49 13.68
N LEU A 4 -3.07 46.22 13.94
CA LEU A 4 -2.96 45.20 12.90
C LEU A 4 -4.29 45.08 12.12
N PRO A 5 -4.23 44.96 10.80
CA PRO A 5 -5.42 44.74 9.99
C PRO A 5 -6.09 43.42 10.39
N LYS A 6 -7.38 43.41 10.64
CA LYS A 6 -8.16 42.20 10.90
C LYS A 6 -8.13 41.35 9.63
N LEU A 7 -7.49 40.17 9.71
CA LEU A 7 -7.59 39.18 8.65
C LEU A 7 -9.05 38.76 8.49
N PRO A 8 -9.56 38.62 7.25
CA PRO A 8 -10.90 38.12 7.03
C PRO A 8 -11.03 36.72 7.65
N ALA A 9 -12.15 36.45 8.30
CA ALA A 9 -12.45 35.16 8.87
C ALA A 9 -12.33 34.05 7.78
N PRO A 10 -11.73 32.90 8.07
CA PRO A 10 -11.68 31.81 7.12
C PRO A 10 -13.11 31.42 6.72
N PRO A 11 -13.34 31.03 5.45
CA PRO A 11 -14.66 30.60 5.00
C PRO A 11 -15.11 29.41 5.86
N LEU A 12 -16.39 29.40 6.21
CA LEU A 12 -17.02 28.30 6.96
C LEU A 12 -16.72 26.95 6.26
N PRO A 13 -16.39 25.90 7.01
CA PRO A 13 -16.29 24.55 6.45
C PRO A 13 -17.52 24.21 5.61
N ALA A 14 -17.35 23.51 4.49
CA ALA A 14 -18.43 23.17 3.56
C ALA A 14 -19.65 22.50 4.25
N ALA A 15 -19.42 21.79 5.34
CA ALA A 15 -20.47 21.18 6.18
C ALA A 15 -21.38 22.19 6.93
N LEU A 16 -20.96 23.46 7.02
CA LEU A 16 -21.72 24.53 7.69
C LEU A 16 -22.26 25.58 6.69
N GLN A 17 -22.03 25.40 5.40
CA GLN A 17 -22.63 26.20 4.35
C GLN A 17 -24.04 25.67 4.05
N ALA A 18 -24.99 26.57 3.81
CA ALA A 18 -26.33 26.14 3.42
C ALA A 18 -26.27 25.24 2.19
N PRO A 19 -27.00 24.11 2.18
CA PRO A 19 -27.01 23.21 1.04
C PRO A 19 -27.42 24.00 -0.24
N PRO A 20 -26.78 23.68 -1.39
CA PRO A 20 -27.15 24.29 -2.65
C PRO A 20 -28.64 24.01 -2.95
N PRO A 21 -29.33 24.92 -3.66
CA PRO A 21 -30.72 24.71 -4.05
C PRO A 21 -30.88 23.38 -4.77
N ARG A 22 -31.93 22.64 -4.41
CA ARG A 22 -32.16 21.28 -4.96
C ARG A 22 -32.34 21.38 -6.47
N PRO A 23 -31.67 20.51 -7.27
CA PRO A 23 -31.97 20.39 -8.69
C PRO A 23 -33.43 19.96 -8.85
N GLY A 24 -34.21 20.72 -9.60
CA GLY A 24 -35.59 20.36 -9.89
C GLY A 24 -36.61 21.49 -9.81
N GLU A 25 -36.25 22.71 -9.42
CA GLU A 25 -37.16 23.88 -9.45
C GLU A 25 -37.24 24.55 -10.83
N GLY A 26 -36.70 23.92 -11.87
CA GLY A 26 -36.85 24.38 -13.25
C GLY A 26 -37.94 23.62 -13.99
N ASN A 27 -38.90 24.33 -14.55
CA ASN A 27 -40.10 23.88 -15.28
C ASN A 27 -39.79 23.13 -16.61
N GLY A 28 -38.97 22.06 -16.62
CA GLY A 28 -38.72 21.22 -17.79
C GLY A 28 -38.83 19.74 -17.42
N LYS A 29 -39.63 18.96 -18.17
CA LYS A 29 -39.68 17.50 -18.01
C LYS A 29 -38.34 16.90 -18.37
N ALA A 30 -37.60 16.45 -17.38
CA ALA A 30 -36.32 15.76 -17.55
C ALA A 30 -36.50 14.47 -18.37
N GLY A 31 -35.65 14.25 -19.35
CA GLY A 31 -35.61 13.00 -20.13
C GLY A 31 -35.02 11.83 -19.29
N PRO A 32 -35.21 10.56 -19.74
CA PRO A 32 -34.69 9.38 -19.01
C PRO A 32 -33.18 9.42 -18.73
N LEU A 33 -32.40 10.04 -19.62
CA LEU A 33 -30.94 10.24 -19.45
C LEU A 33 -30.61 11.30 -18.40
N ASP A 34 -31.48 12.29 -18.24
CA ASP A 34 -31.30 13.34 -17.24
C ASP A 34 -31.67 12.82 -15.85
N LEU A 35 -32.73 11.99 -15.73
CA LEU A 35 -33.08 11.29 -14.51
C LEU A 35 -31.98 10.38 -14.01
N GLY A 36 -31.28 9.68 -14.90
CA GLY A 36 -30.12 8.84 -14.55
C GLY A 36 -28.92 9.64 -14.03
N LYS A 37 -28.66 10.81 -14.63
CA LYS A 37 -27.61 11.73 -14.17
C LYS A 37 -27.97 12.36 -12.83
N GLU A 38 -29.21 12.81 -12.67
CA GLU A 38 -29.70 13.39 -11.40
C GLU A 38 -29.67 12.36 -10.27
N ALA A 39 -30.10 11.11 -10.52
CA ALA A 39 -30.03 10.05 -9.53
C ALA A 39 -28.55 9.73 -9.14
N GLY A 40 -27.65 9.70 -10.12
CA GLY A 40 -26.22 9.50 -9.88
C GLY A 40 -25.59 10.64 -9.06
N ILE A 41 -25.95 11.88 -9.36
CA ILE A 41 -25.50 13.05 -8.59
C ILE A 41 -26.04 12.96 -7.16
N THR A 42 -27.32 12.63 -6.99
CA THR A 42 -27.94 12.50 -5.66
C THR A 42 -27.26 11.42 -4.81
N VAL A 43 -26.88 10.29 -5.38
CA VAL A 43 -26.16 9.24 -4.65
C VAL A 43 -24.76 9.71 -4.26
N VAL A 44 -24.04 10.36 -5.17
CA VAL A 44 -22.71 10.91 -4.90
C VAL A 44 -22.78 11.96 -3.79
N ASP A 45 -23.73 12.88 -3.87
CA ASP A 45 -23.93 13.92 -2.85
C ASP A 45 -24.30 13.31 -1.50
N TRP A 46 -25.19 12.31 -1.50
CA TRP A 46 -25.58 11.57 -0.27
C TRP A 46 -24.39 10.88 0.41
N VAL A 47 -23.50 10.27 -0.38
CA VAL A 47 -22.28 9.64 0.14
C VAL A 47 -21.33 10.72 0.64
N ASP A 48 -21.15 11.80 -0.11
CA ASP A 48 -20.17 12.84 0.21
C ASP A 48 -20.53 13.62 1.48
N GLU A 49 -21.80 13.93 1.67
CA GLU A 49 -22.30 14.55 2.91
C GLU A 49 -21.94 13.76 4.18
N ARG A 50 -21.82 12.43 4.07
CA ARG A 50 -21.53 11.52 5.20
C ARG A 50 -20.07 11.14 5.36
N THR A 51 -19.32 11.18 4.27
CA THR A 51 -17.95 10.65 4.23
C THR A 51 -16.90 11.67 3.87
N SER A 52 -17.31 12.83 3.28
CA SER A 52 -16.42 13.84 2.71
C SER A 52 -15.41 13.24 1.71
N LEU A 53 -15.79 12.17 1.00
CA LEU A 53 -14.93 11.45 0.06
C LEU A 53 -14.48 12.34 -1.10
N SER A 54 -15.34 13.24 -1.60
CA SER A 54 -14.97 14.16 -2.67
C SER A 54 -13.90 15.14 -2.19
N GLY A 55 -14.04 15.65 -0.97
CA GLY A 55 -13.04 16.51 -0.32
C GLY A 55 -11.71 15.80 -0.11
N ALA A 56 -11.75 14.59 0.43
CA ALA A 56 -10.56 13.75 0.62
C ALA A 56 -9.91 13.38 -0.72
N GLY A 57 -10.70 12.97 -1.71
CA GLY A 57 -10.23 12.67 -3.06
C GLY A 57 -9.59 13.87 -3.74
N ARG A 58 -10.24 15.03 -3.67
CA ARG A 58 -9.72 16.30 -4.22
C ARG A 58 -8.41 16.69 -3.53
N TRP A 59 -8.35 16.60 -2.20
CA TRP A 59 -7.13 16.87 -1.43
C TRP A 59 -5.99 15.93 -1.83
N LEU A 60 -6.27 14.64 -2.06
CA LEU A 60 -5.27 13.65 -2.47
C LEU A 60 -4.78 13.89 -3.91
N LEU A 61 -5.70 14.14 -4.85
CA LEU A 61 -5.40 14.25 -6.28
C LEU A 61 -4.77 15.60 -6.66
N PHE A 62 -5.14 16.68 -5.98
CA PHE A 62 -4.69 18.04 -6.30
C PHE A 62 -3.67 18.59 -5.30
N ARG A 63 -2.93 17.71 -4.61
CA ARG A 63 -1.85 18.14 -3.73
C ARG A 63 -0.76 18.88 -4.50
N LYS A 64 -0.31 19.99 -3.92
CA LYS A 64 0.87 20.68 -4.44
C LYS A 64 2.11 19.80 -4.22
N VAL A 65 2.83 19.53 -5.29
CA VAL A 65 4.12 18.84 -5.26
C VAL A 65 5.26 19.83 -5.55
N PRO A 66 6.47 19.62 -5.01
CA PRO A 66 7.61 20.49 -5.27
C PRO A 66 7.91 20.59 -6.77
N LYS A 67 8.35 21.77 -7.22
CA LYS A 67 8.81 21.96 -8.61
C LYS A 67 10.04 21.08 -8.89
N GLY A 68 10.12 20.54 -10.11
CA GLY A 68 11.23 19.69 -10.54
C GLY A 68 11.11 18.21 -10.15
N THR A 69 9.94 17.78 -9.61
CA THR A 69 9.66 16.35 -9.41
C THR A 69 9.67 15.61 -10.75
N ASN A 70 10.15 14.36 -10.74
CA ASN A 70 10.24 13.49 -11.91
C ASN A 70 9.68 12.09 -11.58
N TRP A 71 9.83 11.13 -12.49
CA TRP A 71 9.34 9.76 -12.36
C TRP A 71 9.82 9.02 -11.11
N PHE A 72 10.94 9.37 -10.53
CA PHE A 72 11.38 8.78 -9.26
C PHE A 72 10.41 9.04 -8.10
N TYR A 73 9.58 10.07 -8.20
CA TYR A 73 8.56 10.38 -7.21
C TYR A 73 7.31 9.48 -7.31
N THR A 74 7.13 8.78 -8.43
CA THR A 74 6.02 7.83 -8.64
C THR A 74 6.33 6.42 -8.14
N LEU A 75 7.58 6.12 -7.72
CA LEU A 75 7.96 4.79 -7.26
C LEU A 75 7.12 4.30 -6.07
N GLY A 76 6.77 5.20 -5.13
CA GLY A 76 5.89 4.84 -4.02
C GLY A 76 4.48 4.45 -4.47
N SER A 77 3.88 5.19 -5.41
CA SER A 77 2.58 4.84 -5.97
C SER A 77 2.63 3.59 -6.85
N ALA A 78 3.72 3.37 -7.57
CA ALA A 78 3.93 2.13 -8.33
C ALA A 78 4.02 0.91 -7.41
N THR A 79 4.74 1.04 -6.28
CA THR A 79 4.80 0.00 -5.24
C THR A 79 3.42 -0.27 -4.63
N MET A 80 2.65 0.77 -4.35
CA MET A 80 1.28 0.65 -3.85
C MET A 80 0.37 -0.07 -4.85
N PHE A 81 0.46 0.26 -6.14
CA PHE A 81 -0.28 -0.44 -7.19
C PHE A 81 0.10 -1.92 -7.25
N ALA A 82 1.40 -2.23 -7.17
CA ALA A 82 1.87 -3.61 -7.11
C ALA A 82 1.31 -4.35 -5.88
N PHE A 83 1.30 -3.72 -4.70
CA PHE A 83 0.71 -4.31 -3.50
C PHE A 83 -0.79 -4.62 -3.68
N LEU A 84 -1.57 -3.69 -4.19
CA LEU A 84 -3.00 -3.89 -4.45
C LEU A 84 -3.23 -5.03 -5.46
N SER A 85 -2.41 -5.10 -6.51
CA SER A 85 -2.46 -6.20 -7.48
C SER A 85 -2.16 -7.55 -6.81
N GLN A 86 -1.16 -7.61 -5.90
CA GLN A 86 -0.87 -8.81 -5.13
C GLN A 86 -2.04 -9.20 -4.21
N ALA A 87 -2.67 -8.25 -3.54
CA ALA A 87 -3.81 -8.52 -2.68
C ALA A 87 -4.99 -9.12 -3.48
N VAL A 88 -5.37 -8.49 -4.59
CA VAL A 88 -6.49 -8.96 -5.43
C VAL A 88 -6.19 -10.35 -6.01
N THR A 89 -5.02 -10.54 -6.59
CA THR A 89 -4.65 -11.85 -7.17
C THR A 89 -4.46 -12.91 -6.09
N GLY A 90 -3.96 -12.54 -4.90
CA GLY A 90 -3.82 -13.44 -3.76
C GLY A 90 -5.16 -13.95 -3.24
N VAL A 91 -6.15 -13.06 -3.09
CA VAL A 91 -7.52 -13.45 -2.68
C VAL A 91 -8.12 -14.41 -3.69
N PHE A 92 -7.98 -14.14 -5.00
CA PHE A 92 -8.44 -15.06 -6.03
C PHE A 92 -7.79 -16.45 -5.90
N LEU A 93 -6.47 -16.51 -5.74
CA LEU A 93 -5.76 -17.79 -5.59
C LEU A 93 -6.15 -18.53 -4.32
N ALA A 94 -6.40 -17.82 -3.23
CA ALA A 94 -6.81 -18.41 -1.95
C ALA A 94 -8.16 -19.13 -2.03
N MET A 95 -9.05 -18.71 -2.92
CA MET A 95 -10.37 -19.37 -3.10
C MET A 95 -10.24 -20.83 -3.60
N PHE A 96 -9.13 -21.16 -4.23
CA PHE A 96 -8.89 -22.49 -4.81
C PHE A 96 -7.81 -23.29 -4.08
N TYR A 97 -6.99 -22.61 -3.26
CA TYR A 97 -5.82 -23.22 -2.63
C TYR A 97 -6.20 -24.08 -1.42
N ARG A 98 -5.58 -25.25 -1.31
CA ARG A 98 -5.71 -26.16 -0.16
C ARG A 98 -4.35 -26.39 0.48
N PRO A 99 -4.10 -25.96 1.72
CA PRO A 99 -2.81 -26.11 2.42
C PRO A 99 -2.63 -27.55 2.93
N ASP A 100 -2.65 -28.53 2.05
CA ASP A 100 -2.48 -29.95 2.36
C ASP A 100 -1.19 -30.48 1.71
N PRO A 101 -0.19 -30.93 2.51
CA PRO A 101 1.08 -31.43 2.01
C PRO A 101 0.99 -32.82 1.36
N ALA A 102 -0.11 -33.57 1.60
CA ALA A 102 -0.33 -34.89 1.00
C ALA A 102 -0.73 -34.82 -0.49
N GLY A 103 -0.51 -33.69 -1.13
CA GLY A 103 -0.76 -33.45 -2.53
C GLY A 103 -1.77 -32.34 -2.80
N GLY A 104 -2.63 -31.98 -1.85
CA GLY A 104 -3.68 -30.99 -2.05
C GLY A 104 -3.15 -29.59 -2.42
N ALA A 105 -2.02 -29.16 -1.85
CA ALA A 105 -1.37 -27.90 -2.18
C ALA A 105 -0.91 -27.88 -3.64
N TYR A 106 -0.12 -28.87 -4.04
CA TYR A 106 0.39 -28.97 -5.40
C TYR A 106 -0.71 -29.13 -6.44
N GLU A 107 -1.70 -30.02 -6.18
CA GLU A 107 -2.82 -30.27 -7.09
C GLU A 107 -3.73 -29.02 -7.21
N SER A 108 -3.96 -28.26 -6.12
CA SER A 108 -4.72 -27.02 -6.22
C SER A 108 -4.05 -25.98 -7.11
N ILE A 109 -2.72 -25.89 -7.07
CA ILE A 109 -1.95 -25.02 -7.97
C ILE A 109 -2.04 -25.50 -9.44
N ARG A 110 -1.98 -26.80 -9.67
CA ARG A 110 -2.19 -27.38 -11.00
C ARG A 110 -3.59 -27.10 -11.52
N HIS A 111 -4.61 -27.33 -10.70
CA HIS A 111 -6.00 -27.04 -11.03
C HIS A 111 -6.20 -25.56 -11.41
N VAL A 112 -5.72 -24.63 -10.58
CA VAL A 112 -5.78 -23.19 -10.88
C VAL A 112 -5.11 -22.88 -12.23
N THR A 113 -3.95 -23.50 -12.47
CA THR A 113 -3.16 -23.18 -13.68
C THR A 113 -3.79 -23.71 -14.96
N ASN A 114 -4.39 -24.91 -14.91
CA ASN A 114 -4.80 -25.63 -16.12
C ASN A 114 -6.30 -25.63 -16.38
N GLU A 115 -7.14 -25.47 -15.35
CA GLU A 115 -8.58 -25.71 -15.44
C GLU A 115 -9.44 -24.49 -15.07
N VAL A 116 -8.93 -23.58 -14.20
CA VAL A 116 -9.68 -22.40 -13.78
C VAL A 116 -9.58 -21.31 -14.87
N PHE A 117 -10.73 -20.72 -15.23
CA PHE A 117 -10.77 -19.59 -16.15
C PHE A 117 -9.87 -18.44 -15.67
N LEU A 118 -8.99 -17.97 -16.52
CA LEU A 118 -7.94 -16.98 -16.21
C LEU A 118 -6.97 -17.38 -15.06
N GLY A 119 -7.03 -18.59 -14.55
CA GLY A 119 -6.21 -19.01 -13.41
C GLY A 119 -4.71 -18.94 -13.69
N GLN A 120 -4.25 -19.38 -14.86
CA GLN A 120 -2.85 -19.24 -15.30
C GLN A 120 -2.40 -17.77 -15.33
N PHE A 121 -3.25 -16.88 -15.85
CA PHE A 121 -2.95 -15.45 -15.93
C PHE A 121 -2.85 -14.82 -14.53
N VAL A 122 -3.84 -15.05 -13.66
CA VAL A 122 -3.87 -14.50 -12.29
C VAL A 122 -2.69 -15.04 -11.47
N ARG A 123 -2.40 -16.33 -11.56
CA ARG A 123 -1.23 -16.92 -10.91
C ARG A 123 0.07 -16.34 -11.45
N GLY A 124 0.16 -16.12 -12.76
CA GLY A 124 1.30 -15.45 -13.41
C GLY A 124 1.49 -14.03 -12.89
N MET A 125 0.41 -13.24 -12.83
CA MET A 125 0.43 -11.88 -12.26
C MET A 125 0.90 -11.88 -10.80
N HIS A 126 0.42 -12.82 -9.98
CA HIS A 126 0.83 -12.91 -8.58
C HIS A 126 2.32 -13.24 -8.45
N LYS A 127 2.80 -14.24 -9.18
CA LYS A 127 4.21 -14.66 -9.15
C LYS A 127 5.16 -13.56 -9.65
N TRP A 128 4.91 -13.01 -10.83
CA TRP A 128 5.78 -11.99 -11.41
C TRP A 128 5.60 -10.62 -10.74
N GLY A 129 4.37 -10.31 -10.34
CA GLY A 129 4.06 -9.09 -9.62
C GLY A 129 4.76 -9.01 -8.27
N SER A 130 4.97 -10.14 -7.57
CA SER A 130 5.76 -10.16 -6.32
C SER A 130 7.21 -9.76 -6.58
N SER A 131 7.84 -10.25 -7.65
CA SER A 131 9.19 -9.88 -8.04
C SER A 131 9.29 -8.39 -8.42
N VAL A 132 8.33 -7.90 -9.20
CA VAL A 132 8.25 -6.48 -9.56
C VAL A 132 8.07 -5.60 -8.32
N MET A 133 7.21 -6.01 -7.38
CA MET A 133 6.98 -5.29 -6.13
C MET A 133 8.27 -5.15 -5.32
N VAL A 134 9.04 -6.22 -5.17
CA VAL A 134 10.32 -6.22 -4.46
C VAL A 134 11.31 -5.24 -5.12
N ILE A 135 11.45 -5.29 -6.44
CA ILE A 135 12.31 -4.37 -7.19
C ILE A 135 11.87 -2.92 -6.97
N LEU A 136 10.58 -2.64 -7.09
CA LEU A 136 10.02 -1.29 -6.90
C LEU A 136 10.26 -0.76 -5.47
N ILE A 137 10.16 -1.61 -4.44
CA ILE A 137 10.44 -1.20 -3.06
C ILE A 137 11.91 -0.81 -2.90
N PHE A 138 12.85 -1.60 -3.43
CA PHE A 138 14.27 -1.25 -3.38
C PHE A 138 14.57 0.07 -4.10
N LEU A 139 14.00 0.27 -5.28
CA LEU A 139 14.14 1.54 -6.01
C LEU A 139 13.53 2.72 -5.25
N HIS A 140 12.35 2.50 -4.64
CA HIS A 140 11.68 3.51 -3.80
C HIS A 140 12.53 3.89 -2.59
N MET A 141 13.08 2.91 -1.89
CA MET A 141 13.98 3.16 -0.75
C MET A 141 15.28 3.83 -1.17
N GLY A 142 15.88 3.38 -2.27
CA GLY A 142 17.07 4.01 -2.85
C GLY A 142 16.82 5.49 -3.17
N ARG A 143 15.70 5.80 -3.83
CA ARG A 143 15.30 7.20 -4.08
C ARG A 143 15.15 7.98 -2.77
N THR A 144 14.47 7.43 -1.79
CA THR A 144 14.25 8.09 -0.49
C THR A 144 15.58 8.39 0.20
N PHE A 145 16.53 7.46 0.13
CA PHE A 145 17.87 7.60 0.69
C PHE A 145 18.68 8.67 -0.05
N PHE A 146 18.86 8.53 -1.36
CA PHE A 146 19.71 9.43 -2.16
C PHE A 146 19.17 10.87 -2.21
N PHE A 147 17.87 11.05 -2.07
CA PHE A 147 17.24 12.39 -2.05
C PHE A 147 17.16 12.97 -0.64
N GLY A 148 17.69 12.30 0.38
CA GLY A 148 17.67 12.77 1.76
C GLY A 148 16.25 12.85 2.35
N ALA A 149 15.28 12.14 1.76
CA ALA A 149 13.89 12.21 2.16
C ALA A 149 13.60 11.55 3.52
N TYR A 150 14.58 10.90 4.11
CA TYR A 150 14.53 10.30 5.45
C TYR A 150 14.88 11.27 6.58
N LYS A 151 15.40 12.47 6.25
CA LYS A 151 15.80 13.46 7.26
C LYS A 151 14.59 14.14 7.89
N TYR A 152 14.84 14.80 9.02
CA TYR A 152 13.83 15.57 9.77
C TYR A 152 12.90 16.35 8.82
N PRO A 153 11.59 16.31 9.04
CA PRO A 153 10.82 15.61 10.09
C PRO A 153 10.27 14.24 9.65
N ARG A 154 10.93 13.49 8.75
CA ARG A 154 10.42 12.27 8.10
C ARG A 154 11.09 10.98 8.56
N GLU A 155 11.84 11.02 9.67
CA GLU A 155 12.58 9.88 10.21
C GLU A 155 11.65 8.71 10.55
N LEU A 156 10.52 9.00 11.20
CA LEU A 156 9.53 7.98 11.54
C LEU A 156 8.98 7.30 10.27
N ASN A 157 8.72 8.06 9.23
CA ASN A 157 8.23 7.52 7.96
C ASN A 157 9.28 6.60 7.29
N TRP A 158 10.57 6.94 7.43
CA TRP A 158 11.67 6.10 6.99
C TRP A 158 11.73 4.77 7.75
N VAL A 159 11.66 4.82 9.08
CA VAL A 159 11.67 3.62 9.94
C VAL A 159 10.52 2.68 9.57
N ILE A 160 9.31 3.23 9.40
CA ILE A 160 8.14 2.44 8.95
C ILE A 160 8.40 1.83 7.57
N GLY A 161 9.00 2.58 6.64
CA GLY A 161 9.40 2.08 5.32
C GLY A 161 10.37 0.90 5.39
N VAL A 162 11.33 0.92 6.33
CA VAL A 162 12.24 -0.22 6.58
C VAL A 162 11.48 -1.43 7.12
N VAL A 163 10.56 -1.23 8.06
CA VAL A 163 9.71 -2.32 8.56
C VAL A 163 8.84 -2.91 7.45
N LEU A 164 8.26 -2.07 6.59
CA LEU A 164 7.50 -2.52 5.42
C LEU A 164 8.36 -3.35 4.44
N LEU A 165 9.61 -2.97 4.21
CA LEU A 165 10.54 -3.76 3.41
C LEU A 165 10.77 -5.14 4.03
N ILE A 166 11.08 -5.20 5.33
CA ILE A 166 11.30 -6.48 6.03
C ILE A 166 10.06 -7.36 5.94
N LEU A 167 8.88 -6.82 6.20
CA LEU A 167 7.62 -7.55 6.09
C LEU A 167 7.37 -8.06 4.66
N THR A 168 7.73 -7.28 3.66
CA THR A 168 7.60 -7.72 2.25
C THR A 168 8.56 -8.87 1.93
N MET A 169 9.78 -8.87 2.50
CA MET A 169 10.70 -10.02 2.37
C MET A 169 10.11 -11.26 3.04
N VAL A 170 9.57 -11.12 4.26
CA VAL A 170 8.88 -12.22 4.96
C VAL A 170 7.66 -12.69 4.16
N MET A 171 6.88 -11.77 3.57
CA MET A 171 5.75 -12.09 2.69
C MET A 171 6.19 -12.92 1.49
N SER A 172 7.28 -12.53 0.83
CA SER A 172 7.85 -13.27 -0.31
C SER A 172 8.33 -14.66 0.10
N PHE A 173 9.01 -14.78 1.24
CA PHE A 173 9.49 -16.05 1.78
C PHE A 173 8.34 -16.99 2.13
N THR A 174 7.31 -16.50 2.82
CA THR A 174 6.17 -17.33 3.20
C THR A 174 5.34 -17.78 2.01
N GLY A 175 5.18 -16.93 0.98
CA GLY A 175 4.48 -17.29 -0.25
C GLY A 175 5.23 -18.30 -1.12
N TYR A 176 6.56 -18.32 -1.02
CA TYR A 176 7.38 -19.23 -1.82
C TYR A 176 7.14 -20.72 -1.49
N LEU A 177 6.78 -21.05 -0.25
CA LEU A 177 6.48 -22.42 0.16
C LEU A 177 5.13 -22.93 -0.39
N LEU A 178 4.16 -22.07 -0.62
CA LEU A 178 2.76 -22.46 -0.84
C LEU A 178 2.55 -23.42 -2.03
N PRO A 179 3.28 -23.34 -3.16
CA PRO A 179 3.17 -24.35 -4.21
C PRO A 179 3.54 -25.76 -3.76
N PHE A 180 4.27 -25.90 -2.71
CA PHE A 180 4.74 -27.15 -2.07
C PHE A 180 5.37 -28.14 -3.06
N ASP A 181 6.06 -27.61 -4.08
CA ASP A 181 6.88 -28.39 -5.00
C ASP A 181 8.29 -28.63 -4.40
N GLN A 182 9.07 -29.48 -5.03
CA GLN A 182 10.42 -29.82 -4.56
C GLN A 182 11.31 -28.60 -4.35
N ARG A 183 11.20 -27.61 -5.22
CA ARG A 183 12.00 -26.38 -5.12
C ARG A 183 11.57 -25.54 -3.93
N ALA A 184 10.26 -25.33 -3.76
CA ALA A 184 9.70 -24.58 -2.66
C ALA A 184 10.01 -25.24 -1.30
N TYR A 185 9.85 -26.54 -1.22
CA TYR A 185 10.11 -27.34 -0.02
C TYR A 185 11.57 -27.21 0.45
N TRP A 186 12.54 -27.53 -0.41
CA TRP A 186 13.95 -27.51 -0.03
C TRP A 186 14.47 -26.10 0.22
N ALA A 187 14.06 -25.11 -0.57
CA ALA A 187 14.44 -23.72 -0.33
C ALA A 187 13.91 -23.22 1.03
N THR A 188 12.71 -23.63 1.43
CA THR A 188 12.15 -23.22 2.72
C THR A 188 12.86 -23.89 3.89
N ILE A 189 13.24 -25.18 3.77
CA ILE A 189 14.09 -25.85 4.78
C ILE A 189 15.39 -25.08 5.00
N VAL A 190 16.08 -24.72 3.91
CA VAL A 190 17.31 -23.94 3.99
C VAL A 190 17.05 -22.58 4.65
N GLY A 191 16.02 -21.88 4.23
CA GLY A 191 15.66 -20.56 4.78
C GLY A 191 15.32 -20.61 6.27
N VAL A 192 14.55 -21.61 6.72
CA VAL A 192 14.22 -21.81 8.14
C VAL A 192 15.45 -22.16 8.96
N ASN A 193 16.34 -23.00 8.42
CA ASN A 193 17.59 -23.34 9.10
C ASN A 193 18.52 -22.12 9.23
N ILE A 194 18.62 -21.28 8.18
CA ILE A 194 19.38 -20.02 8.25
C ILE A 194 18.78 -19.11 9.33
N ASN A 195 17.45 -18.98 9.40
CA ASN A 195 16.81 -18.21 10.48
C ASN A 195 17.16 -18.76 11.86
N GLY A 196 17.30 -20.08 12.00
CA GLY A 196 17.70 -20.75 13.23
C GLY A 196 19.11 -20.42 13.71
N THR A 197 20.01 -19.93 12.83
CA THR A 197 21.38 -19.51 13.21
C THR A 197 21.44 -18.13 13.85
N GLY A 198 20.33 -17.37 13.81
CA GLY A 198 20.26 -16.05 14.42
C GLY A 198 20.47 -16.11 15.95
N PRO A 199 21.30 -15.20 16.52
CA PRO A 199 21.57 -15.20 17.95
C PRO A 199 20.30 -14.94 18.75
N LEU A 200 20.13 -15.60 19.89
CA LEU A 200 19.05 -15.45 20.87
C LEU A 200 17.67 -15.89 20.35
N VAL A 201 17.19 -15.35 19.26
CA VAL A 201 15.81 -15.51 18.75
C VAL A 201 15.71 -16.60 17.67
N GLY A 202 16.80 -16.87 16.96
CA GLY A 202 16.82 -17.76 15.80
C GLY A 202 16.24 -19.15 16.05
N PRO A 203 16.67 -19.89 17.07
CA PRO A 203 16.11 -21.22 17.36
C PRO A 203 14.60 -21.19 17.59
N TYR A 204 14.09 -20.23 18.38
CA TYR A 204 12.65 -20.09 18.62
C TYR A 204 11.87 -19.75 17.35
N LEU A 205 12.42 -18.88 16.50
CA LEU A 205 11.81 -18.52 15.23
C LEU A 205 11.77 -19.71 14.27
N SER A 206 12.87 -20.48 14.21
CA SER A 206 12.94 -21.70 13.40
C SER A 206 11.91 -22.73 13.85
N ASP A 207 11.80 -23.00 15.15
CA ASP A 207 10.82 -23.92 15.72
C ASP A 207 9.38 -23.43 15.51
N PHE A 208 9.14 -22.14 15.67
CA PHE A 208 7.85 -21.53 15.36
C PHE A 208 7.47 -21.71 13.89
N LEU A 209 8.38 -21.42 12.96
CA LEU A 209 8.13 -21.55 11.53
C LEU A 209 7.94 -23.01 11.11
N ARG A 210 8.77 -23.90 11.61
CA ARG A 210 8.68 -25.35 11.32
C ARG A 210 7.37 -25.96 11.86
N GLY A 211 7.00 -25.59 13.07
CA GLY A 211 5.76 -26.02 13.68
C GLY A 211 5.79 -27.42 14.29
N GLY A 212 7.00 -27.99 14.48
CA GLY A 212 7.22 -29.32 15.01
C GLY A 212 8.60 -29.84 14.65
N GLY A 213 8.85 -31.12 14.93
CA GLY A 213 10.15 -31.78 14.64
C GLY A 213 10.44 -31.92 13.16
N GLU A 214 9.41 -32.03 12.33
CA GLU A 214 9.53 -32.28 10.89
C GLU A 214 8.83 -31.21 10.05
N PHE A 215 9.31 -31.05 8.83
CA PHE A 215 8.73 -30.17 7.83
C PHE A 215 7.50 -30.83 7.19
N GLY A 216 6.29 -30.29 7.39
CA GLY A 216 5.09 -30.98 6.93
C GLY A 216 3.81 -30.13 7.02
N ALA A 217 2.71 -30.76 7.39
CA ALA A 217 1.38 -30.15 7.43
C ALA A 217 1.31 -28.88 8.30
N THR A 218 1.90 -28.94 9.49
CA THR A 218 1.91 -27.80 10.42
C THR A 218 2.71 -26.63 9.85
N THR A 219 3.86 -26.92 9.21
CA THR A 219 4.68 -25.90 8.55
C THR A 219 3.88 -25.20 7.45
N LEU A 220 3.28 -25.98 6.54
CA LEU A 220 2.51 -25.42 5.43
C LEU A 220 1.32 -24.60 5.89
N SER A 221 0.57 -25.08 6.89
CA SER A 221 -0.57 -24.37 7.47
C SER A 221 -0.16 -23.04 8.12
N ARG A 222 0.97 -23.01 8.83
CA ARG A 222 1.51 -21.76 9.42
C ARG A 222 1.93 -20.77 8.34
N PHE A 223 2.68 -21.22 7.36
CA PHE A 223 3.10 -20.37 6.24
C PHE A 223 1.88 -19.82 5.49
N TYR A 224 0.87 -20.63 5.28
CA TYR A 224 -0.39 -20.16 4.67
C TYR A 224 -1.09 -19.10 5.53
N ALA A 225 -1.26 -19.34 6.83
CA ALA A 225 -1.88 -18.36 7.72
C ALA A 225 -1.09 -17.05 7.82
N ILE A 226 0.23 -17.12 7.90
CA ILE A 226 1.11 -15.95 7.92
C ILE A 226 1.00 -15.18 6.60
N HIS A 227 1.06 -15.88 5.46
CA HIS A 227 1.03 -15.28 4.13
C HIS A 227 -0.34 -14.69 3.76
N MET A 228 -1.43 -15.35 4.13
CA MET A 228 -2.78 -14.93 3.72
C MET A 228 -3.43 -13.93 4.66
N LEU A 229 -3.07 -13.97 5.96
CA LEU A 229 -3.78 -13.17 6.96
C LEU A 229 -2.83 -12.21 7.71
N LEU A 230 -1.82 -12.77 8.38
CA LEU A 230 -1.03 -12.00 9.34
C LEU A 230 -0.21 -10.90 8.66
N ILE A 231 0.63 -11.25 7.69
CA ILE A 231 1.51 -10.28 7.03
C ILE A 231 0.74 -9.32 6.14
N PRO A 232 -0.23 -9.72 5.32
CA PRO A 232 -1.04 -8.76 4.55
C PRO A 232 -1.79 -7.77 5.41
N GLY A 233 -2.37 -8.23 6.52
CA GLY A 233 -3.06 -7.35 7.46
C GLY A 233 -2.12 -6.31 8.09
N LEU A 234 -0.93 -6.75 8.53
CA LEU A 234 0.08 -5.87 9.10
C LEU A 234 0.65 -4.90 8.04
N LEU A 235 0.91 -5.37 6.83
CA LEU A 235 1.33 -4.53 5.70
C LEU A 235 0.26 -3.45 5.41
N ALA A 236 -1.00 -3.82 5.30
CA ALA A 236 -2.08 -2.88 5.02
C ALA A 236 -2.18 -1.79 6.09
N ALA A 237 -2.11 -2.16 7.38
CA ALA A 237 -2.13 -1.22 8.48
C ALA A 237 -0.94 -0.26 8.45
N LEU A 238 0.28 -0.78 8.27
CA LEU A 238 1.49 0.03 8.22
C LEU A 238 1.58 0.88 6.95
N ILE A 239 1.12 0.39 5.80
CA ILE A 239 1.01 1.18 4.57
C ILE A 239 0.05 2.35 4.79
N GLY A 240 -1.10 2.12 5.43
CA GLY A 240 -2.04 3.19 5.77
C GLY A 240 -1.38 4.27 6.64
N PHE A 241 -0.64 3.87 7.65
CA PHE A 241 0.09 4.81 8.52
C PHE A 241 1.24 5.50 7.77
N HIS A 242 1.99 4.79 6.94
CA HIS A 242 3.04 5.35 6.09
C HIS A 242 2.48 6.43 5.14
N LEU A 243 1.38 6.15 4.47
CA LEU A 243 0.69 7.10 3.59
C LEU A 243 0.14 8.30 4.37
N TYR A 244 -0.40 8.09 5.57
CA TYR A 244 -0.82 9.18 6.45
C TYR A 244 0.36 10.14 6.75
N LEU A 245 1.53 9.60 7.09
CA LEU A 245 2.72 10.43 7.33
C LEU A 245 3.19 11.15 6.07
N VAL A 246 3.19 10.48 4.91
CA VAL A 246 3.49 11.13 3.62
C VAL A 246 2.49 12.26 3.34
N ALA A 247 1.22 12.03 3.65
CA ALA A 247 0.18 13.03 3.50
C ALA A 247 0.39 14.23 4.42
N LYS A 248 0.70 13.98 5.69
CA LYS A 248 0.92 15.01 6.72
C LYS A 248 2.19 15.83 6.50
N LEU A 249 3.30 15.16 6.17
CA LEU A 249 4.63 15.78 6.11
C LEU A 249 5.00 16.30 4.72
N GLY A 250 4.25 15.92 3.69
CA GLY A 250 4.50 16.27 2.30
C GLY A 250 5.71 15.53 1.69
N THR A 251 5.94 15.79 0.41
CA THR A 251 7.09 15.24 -0.35
C THR A 251 8.27 16.19 -0.28
N THR A 252 9.50 15.66 -0.25
CA THR A 252 10.73 16.46 -0.28
C THR A 252 10.93 17.09 -1.65
N ALA A 253 11.52 18.29 -1.67
CA ALA A 253 12.01 18.87 -2.91
C ALA A 253 13.17 18.02 -3.50
N PRO A 254 13.30 17.96 -4.84
CA PRO A 254 14.43 17.29 -5.46
C PRO A 254 15.77 17.96 -5.10
N PRO A 255 16.87 17.20 -4.99
CA PRO A 255 18.19 17.80 -4.65
C PRO A 255 18.71 18.77 -5.71
N TRP A 256 18.21 18.70 -6.94
CA TRP A 256 18.53 19.64 -8.01
C TRP A 256 17.61 20.86 -8.09
N SER A 257 16.54 20.93 -7.30
CA SER A 257 15.78 22.15 -7.16
C SER A 257 16.66 23.14 -6.40
N LYS A 258 17.05 24.24 -7.07
CA LYS A 258 17.69 25.36 -6.36
C LYS A 258 16.76 25.71 -5.21
N VAL A 259 17.24 25.58 -3.99
CA VAL A 259 16.63 26.23 -2.83
C VAL A 259 16.63 27.70 -3.22
N GLN A 260 15.45 28.27 -3.49
CA GLN A 260 15.35 29.72 -3.49
C GLN A 260 15.80 30.11 -2.08
N GLU A 261 17.01 30.65 -1.96
CA GLU A 261 17.43 31.39 -0.79
C GLU A 261 16.28 32.31 -0.48
N ARG A 262 15.65 32.12 0.67
CA ARG A 262 14.64 33.06 1.13
C ARG A 262 15.41 34.33 1.48
N PRO A 263 15.22 35.46 0.78
CA PRO A 263 15.92 36.69 1.08
C PRO A 263 15.65 37.19 2.51
N GLU A 264 14.56 36.71 3.11
CA GLU A 264 14.05 37.15 4.42
C GLU A 264 14.86 36.65 5.63
N LEU A 265 15.79 35.71 5.46
CA LEU A 265 16.61 35.21 6.57
C LEU A 265 17.97 35.90 6.68
N HIS A 266 18.40 36.67 5.67
CA HIS A 266 19.65 37.44 5.72
C HIS A 266 19.47 38.86 6.27
N GLU A 267 18.25 39.37 6.38
CA GLU A 267 17.97 40.69 6.98
C GLU A 267 17.79 40.66 8.51
N ALA A 268 17.76 39.48 9.13
CA ALA A 268 17.58 39.34 10.57
C ALA A 268 18.90 39.14 11.36
N GLU A 269 20.05 39.10 10.70
CA GLU A 269 21.37 38.90 11.32
C GLU A 269 22.36 40.08 11.08
N VAL A 270 21.86 41.29 10.75
CA VAL A 270 22.68 42.51 10.68
C VAL A 270 22.21 43.53 11.72
#